data_888c9fd6ad09bd4e94192b259839cc4f
#
_entry.id   888c9fd6ad09bd4e94192b259839cc4f
#
_cell.length_a   1.000
_cell.length_b   1.000
_cell.length_c   1.000
_cell.angle_alpha   90.00
_cell.angle_beta   90.00
_cell.angle_gamma   90.00
#
_symmetry.space_group_name_H-M   'P 1'
#
loop_
_entity.id
_entity.type
_entity.pdbx_description
1 polymer ?
#
loop_
_entity_poly.entity_id
_entity_poly.type
_entity_poly.pdbx_seq_one_letter_code
_entity_poly.pdbx_strand_id
1 'polypeptide(L)'
;MHRLLACLALLLLPALAAAGPCPHEALRTLDLDAAGLRQARFVLGAADLKVIGVPGLARIEVRGRACASDPKVLAGMILASQRQGDGVAVTARMPNGSGGWFFWDTRRFTLSVRVPATLALAVDTGSGDVDAQQVAALDVTSGSGDLSAHGIAGAVGLRLGSGDAQLTDIGSLDLRGTGSGDVHAERVRGDVRAGHSGSGDLGFEDVGGSIDVAGTGSGDISARDVRGNVHVGATGSGDVVVSGVAGNLTVGATGSGDIHYRDVKGAVSVPQRGD
;
A
#
# COMPACT_ATOMS: atom_id res chain seq x y z
N MET A 1 34.25 -66.47 -2.00
CA MET A 1 33.02 -66.12 -1.27
C MET A 1 33.13 -64.67 -0.88
N HIS A 2 32.67 -63.75 -1.74
CA HIS A 2 32.66 -62.27 -1.48
C HIS A 2 31.21 -61.83 -1.33
N ARG A 3 30.86 -61.37 -0.14
CA ARG A 3 29.55 -60.80 0.14
C ARG A 3 29.64 -59.28 -0.10
N LEU A 4 28.96 -58.82 -1.13
CA LEU A 4 28.70 -57.38 -1.38
C LEU A 4 27.57 -56.89 -0.42
N LEU A 5 27.91 -55.96 0.45
CA LEU A 5 26.93 -55.17 1.22
C LEU A 5 26.52 -53.98 0.35
N ALA A 6 25.25 -53.95 -0.08
CA ALA A 6 24.65 -52.81 -0.71
C ALA A 6 24.10 -51.83 0.38
N CYS A 7 24.73 -50.68 0.53
CA CYS A 7 24.20 -49.59 1.36
C CYS A 7 23.08 -48.88 0.60
N LEU A 8 21.85 -49.03 1.08
CA LEU A 8 20.67 -48.30 0.59
C LEU A 8 20.65 -46.91 1.26
N ALA A 9 21.06 -45.89 0.52
CA ALA A 9 20.96 -44.50 0.96
C ALA A 9 19.50 -44.02 0.81
N LEU A 10 18.80 -43.86 1.93
CA LEU A 10 17.46 -43.32 1.99
C LEU A 10 17.56 -41.77 1.83
N LEU A 11 17.26 -41.28 0.64
CA LEU A 11 17.11 -39.84 0.37
C LEU A 11 15.84 -39.33 1.05
N LEU A 12 15.98 -38.65 2.20
CA LEU A 12 14.95 -37.85 2.81
C LEU A 12 14.76 -36.56 1.97
N LEU A 13 13.76 -36.55 1.11
CA LEU A 13 13.25 -35.33 0.47
C LEU A 13 12.55 -34.51 1.54
N PRO A 14 12.90 -33.19 1.72
CA PRO A 14 12.11 -32.33 2.56
C PRO A 14 10.72 -32.21 1.93
N ALA A 15 9.69 -32.61 2.65
CA ALA A 15 8.31 -32.33 2.30
C ALA A 15 8.13 -30.80 2.34
N LEU A 16 8.00 -30.19 1.17
CA LEU A 16 7.45 -28.84 1.04
C LEU A 16 6.07 -28.88 1.71
N ALA A 17 5.96 -28.26 2.87
CA ALA A 17 4.69 -28.01 3.51
C ALA A 17 3.88 -27.06 2.60
N ALA A 18 3.12 -27.62 1.68
CA ALA A 18 2.06 -26.91 1.00
C ALA A 18 1.12 -26.41 2.11
N ALA A 19 0.91 -25.08 2.16
CA ALA A 19 -0.12 -24.52 3.01
C ALA A 19 -1.41 -25.30 2.77
N GLY A 20 -1.90 -26.01 3.80
CA GLY A 20 -3.00 -26.95 3.66
C GLY A 20 -4.23 -26.26 3.04
N PRO A 21 -5.04 -26.98 2.27
CA PRO A 21 -6.25 -26.43 1.69
C PRO A 21 -7.12 -25.88 2.83
N CYS A 22 -7.74 -24.74 2.57
CA CYS A 22 -8.69 -24.15 3.50
C CYS A 22 -9.82 -25.13 3.81
N PRO A 23 -10.09 -25.49 5.08
CA PRO A 23 -11.07 -26.52 5.41
C PRO A 23 -12.50 -26.17 4.97
N HIS A 24 -12.86 -24.88 5.02
CA HIS A 24 -14.16 -24.39 4.58
C HIS A 24 -13.98 -23.13 3.73
N GLU A 25 -14.49 -23.18 2.50
CA GLU A 25 -14.46 -22.07 1.55
C GLU A 25 -15.87 -21.68 1.10
N ALA A 26 -16.06 -20.39 0.83
CA ALA A 26 -17.27 -19.89 0.20
C ALA A 26 -16.95 -18.68 -0.70
N LEU A 27 -17.62 -18.65 -1.85
CA LEU A 27 -17.59 -17.48 -2.73
C LEU A 27 -18.61 -16.45 -2.25
N ARG A 28 -18.24 -15.17 -2.36
CA ARG A 28 -19.08 -14.00 -2.11
C ARG A 28 -18.99 -13.09 -3.30
N THR A 29 -20.08 -12.84 -3.99
CA THR A 29 -20.05 -12.08 -5.25
C THR A 29 -21.03 -10.91 -5.19
N LEU A 30 -20.64 -9.78 -5.81
CA LEU A 30 -21.50 -8.66 -6.09
C LEU A 30 -21.24 -8.19 -7.51
N ASP A 31 -22.33 -7.87 -8.23
CA ASP A 31 -22.29 -7.20 -9.52
C ASP A 31 -23.16 -5.94 -9.40
N LEU A 32 -22.52 -4.76 -9.46
CA LEU A 32 -23.18 -3.49 -9.22
C LEU A 32 -23.14 -2.64 -10.50
N ASP A 33 -24.28 -2.05 -10.86
CA ASP A 33 -24.32 -1.09 -11.96
C ASP A 33 -23.51 0.16 -11.58
N ALA A 34 -22.56 0.53 -12.44
CA ALA A 34 -21.70 1.68 -12.25
C ALA A 34 -22.25 2.97 -12.91
N ALA A 35 -23.42 2.92 -13.54
CA ALA A 35 -24.00 4.10 -14.18
C ALA A 35 -24.21 5.24 -13.16
N GLY A 36 -23.64 6.42 -13.46
CA GLY A 36 -23.71 7.61 -12.62
C GLY A 36 -22.82 7.57 -11.37
N LEU A 37 -22.03 6.50 -11.15
CA LEU A 37 -21.05 6.47 -10.07
C LEU A 37 -19.81 7.28 -10.44
N ARG A 38 -19.29 8.01 -9.46
CA ARG A 38 -18.01 8.72 -9.52
C ARG A 38 -16.98 8.10 -8.59
N GLN A 39 -17.42 7.46 -7.52
CA GLN A 39 -16.55 6.87 -6.51
C GLN A 39 -17.06 5.52 -6.00
N ALA A 40 -16.12 4.66 -5.62
CA ALA A 40 -16.41 3.44 -4.88
C ALA A 40 -15.55 3.39 -3.62
N ARG A 41 -16.18 3.08 -2.48
CA ARG A 41 -15.51 2.93 -1.19
C ARG A 41 -15.50 1.48 -0.78
N PHE A 42 -14.33 0.96 -0.41
CA PHE A 42 -14.15 -0.39 0.12
C PHE A 42 -13.79 -0.33 1.59
N VAL A 43 -14.56 -0.99 2.44
CA VAL A 43 -14.31 -1.09 3.88
C VAL A 43 -14.03 -2.55 4.19
N LEU A 44 -12.79 -2.87 4.50
CA LEU A 44 -12.25 -4.23 4.37
C LEU A 44 -11.91 -4.90 5.71
N GLY A 45 -11.59 -4.12 6.76
CA GLY A 45 -11.08 -4.69 8.02
C GLY A 45 -9.74 -5.42 7.79
N ALA A 46 -9.75 -6.74 7.82
CA ALA A 46 -8.57 -7.58 7.57
C ALA A 46 -8.67 -8.37 6.23
N ALA A 47 -9.58 -7.97 5.33
CA ALA A 47 -9.68 -8.61 4.02
C ALA A 47 -8.70 -7.98 3.04
N ASP A 48 -8.06 -8.81 2.20
CA ASP A 48 -7.19 -8.36 1.13
C ASP A 48 -7.99 -7.88 -0.07
N LEU A 49 -7.51 -6.85 -0.75
CA LEU A 49 -8.12 -6.29 -1.94
C LEU A 49 -7.15 -6.28 -3.12
N LYS A 50 -7.58 -6.90 -4.21
CA LYS A 50 -6.98 -6.67 -5.51
C LYS A 50 -8.01 -6.01 -6.41
N VAL A 51 -7.76 -4.76 -6.84
CA VAL A 51 -8.69 -4.01 -7.69
C VAL A 51 -8.00 -3.53 -8.96
N ILE A 52 -8.69 -3.71 -10.08
CA ILE A 52 -8.21 -3.26 -11.39
C ILE A 52 -9.28 -2.41 -12.09
N GLY A 53 -8.89 -1.23 -12.55
CA GLY A 53 -9.68 -0.40 -13.44
C GLY A 53 -9.68 -0.95 -14.87
N VAL A 54 -10.86 -1.13 -15.43
CA VAL A 54 -11.04 -1.66 -16.79
C VAL A 54 -11.70 -0.58 -17.66
N PRO A 55 -11.06 -0.15 -18.75
CA PRO A 55 -11.67 0.79 -19.68
C PRO A 55 -12.98 0.25 -20.28
N GLY A 56 -14.03 1.08 -20.32
CA GLY A 56 -15.32 0.72 -20.91
C GLY A 56 -16.18 -0.24 -20.09
N LEU A 57 -15.73 -0.68 -18.92
CA LEU A 57 -16.55 -1.51 -18.04
C LEU A 57 -17.72 -0.67 -17.48
N ALA A 58 -18.95 -1.21 -17.54
CA ALA A 58 -20.17 -0.51 -17.09
C ALA A 58 -20.64 -0.94 -15.69
N ARG A 59 -19.88 -1.80 -15.00
CA ARG A 59 -20.26 -2.36 -13.70
C ARG A 59 -19.06 -2.48 -12.79
N ILE A 60 -19.32 -2.66 -11.48
CA ILE A 60 -18.33 -3.08 -10.51
C ILE A 60 -18.56 -4.57 -10.25
N GLU A 61 -17.55 -5.38 -10.52
CA GLU A 61 -17.58 -6.83 -10.34
C GLU A 61 -16.71 -7.19 -9.13
N VAL A 62 -17.32 -7.70 -8.06
CA VAL A 62 -16.62 -8.12 -6.84
C VAL A 62 -16.69 -9.63 -6.73
N ARG A 63 -15.54 -10.27 -6.59
CA ARG A 63 -15.39 -11.71 -6.41
C ARG A 63 -14.58 -11.94 -5.13
N GLY A 64 -15.27 -12.35 -4.07
CA GLY A 64 -14.67 -12.64 -2.77
C GLY A 64 -14.52 -14.14 -2.57
N ARG A 65 -13.33 -14.55 -2.12
CA ARG A 65 -13.07 -15.91 -1.62
C ARG A 65 -12.90 -15.82 -0.11
N ALA A 66 -13.89 -16.34 0.61
CA ALA A 66 -13.85 -16.44 2.07
C ALA A 66 -13.39 -17.84 2.48
N CYS A 67 -12.50 -17.92 3.45
CA CYS A 67 -11.90 -19.14 3.97
C CYS A 67 -11.85 -19.09 5.50
N ALA A 68 -12.28 -20.15 6.17
CA ALA A 68 -12.18 -20.26 7.61
C ALA A 68 -12.01 -21.72 8.07
N SER A 69 -11.38 -21.91 9.22
CA SER A 69 -11.29 -23.23 9.88
C SER A 69 -12.61 -23.64 10.53
N ASP A 70 -13.47 -22.69 10.93
CA ASP A 70 -14.79 -22.93 11.50
C ASP A 70 -15.89 -22.51 10.51
N PRO A 71 -16.85 -23.39 10.18
CA PRO A 71 -17.96 -23.07 9.28
C PRO A 71 -18.87 -21.95 9.83
N LYS A 72 -18.97 -21.74 11.14
CA LYS A 72 -19.72 -20.63 11.73
C LYS A 72 -19.03 -19.30 11.47
N VAL A 73 -17.69 -19.26 11.55
CA VAL A 73 -16.88 -18.09 11.18
C VAL A 73 -17.06 -17.79 9.70
N LEU A 74 -16.96 -18.82 8.84
CA LEU A 74 -17.19 -18.68 7.40
C LEU A 74 -18.58 -18.12 7.08
N ALA A 75 -19.64 -18.59 7.77
CA ALA A 75 -20.99 -18.07 7.60
C ALA A 75 -21.13 -16.59 7.96
N GLY A 76 -20.34 -16.11 8.92
CA GLY A 76 -20.28 -14.71 9.33
C GLY A 76 -19.42 -13.81 8.42
N MET A 77 -18.65 -14.37 7.49
CA MET A 77 -17.89 -13.59 6.51
C MET A 77 -18.82 -13.08 5.41
N ILE A 78 -19.13 -11.79 5.46
CA ILE A 78 -20.19 -11.16 4.66
C ILE A 78 -19.57 -10.12 3.71
N LEU A 79 -20.07 -10.11 2.47
CA LEU A 79 -19.85 -9.06 1.50
C LEU A 79 -21.19 -8.33 1.26
N ALA A 80 -21.21 -7.02 1.48
CA ALA A 80 -22.42 -6.20 1.32
C ALA A 80 -22.09 -4.93 0.54
N SER A 81 -23.10 -4.34 -0.09
CA SER A 81 -22.98 -3.06 -0.77
C SER A 81 -24.11 -2.11 -0.42
N GLN A 82 -23.83 -0.82 -0.41
CA GLN A 82 -24.80 0.24 -0.22
C GLN A 82 -24.49 1.40 -1.15
N ARG A 83 -25.46 1.80 -1.98
CA ARG A 83 -25.35 2.98 -2.83
C ARG A 83 -25.73 4.24 -2.07
N GLN A 84 -24.95 5.30 -2.22
CA GLN A 84 -25.18 6.61 -1.60
C GLN A 84 -24.88 7.71 -2.63
N GLY A 85 -25.93 8.27 -3.22
CA GLY A 85 -25.77 9.29 -4.26
C GLY A 85 -24.99 8.78 -5.47
N ASP A 86 -23.90 9.46 -5.80
CA ASP A 86 -22.95 9.11 -6.87
C ASP A 86 -21.81 8.20 -6.41
N GLY A 87 -21.91 7.66 -5.20
CA GLY A 87 -20.97 6.69 -4.62
C GLY A 87 -21.60 5.36 -4.29
N VAL A 88 -20.79 4.33 -4.16
CA VAL A 88 -21.15 3.03 -3.61
C VAL A 88 -20.13 2.59 -2.57
N ALA A 89 -20.61 2.10 -1.44
CA ALA A 89 -19.78 1.47 -0.42
C ALA A 89 -19.89 -0.05 -0.53
N VAL A 90 -18.76 -0.74 -0.57
CA VAL A 90 -18.64 -2.19 -0.49
C VAL A 90 -17.95 -2.55 0.81
N THR A 91 -18.60 -3.35 1.63
CA THR A 91 -18.08 -3.72 2.94
C THR A 91 -17.84 -5.23 3.00
N ALA A 92 -16.61 -5.60 3.32
CA ALA A 92 -16.24 -6.97 3.67
C ALA A 92 -16.13 -7.07 5.19
N ARG A 93 -16.93 -7.95 5.80
CA ARG A 93 -16.88 -8.20 7.24
C ARG A 93 -16.32 -9.58 7.51
N MET A 94 -15.37 -9.64 8.42
CA MET A 94 -14.92 -10.87 9.05
C MET A 94 -15.31 -10.84 10.52
N PRO A 95 -15.98 -11.89 11.05
CA PRO A 95 -16.30 -11.95 12.47
C PRO A 95 -14.99 -11.97 13.27
N ASN A 96 -15.02 -11.35 14.44
CA ASN A 96 -13.94 -11.52 15.42
C ASN A 96 -13.92 -12.99 15.84
N GLY A 97 -12.70 -13.61 15.88
CA GLY A 97 -12.59 -14.99 16.34
C GLY A 97 -13.04 -15.11 17.78
N SER A 98 -13.79 -16.17 18.09
CA SER A 98 -14.02 -16.58 19.47
C SER A 98 -12.68 -17.10 19.99
N GLY A 99 -11.92 -16.25 20.68
CA GLY A 99 -10.58 -16.56 21.18
C GLY A 99 -10.58 -17.74 22.16
N GLY A 100 -10.38 -18.94 21.64
CA GLY A 100 -9.94 -20.09 22.40
C GLY A 100 -8.42 -20.16 22.32
N TRP A 101 -7.72 -20.22 23.42
CA TRP A 101 -6.26 -20.16 23.56
C TRP A 101 -5.48 -21.26 22.81
N PHE A 102 -6.12 -22.19 22.12
CA PHE A 102 -5.46 -23.38 21.60
C PHE A 102 -5.66 -23.69 20.11
N PHE A 103 -6.28 -22.82 19.29
CA PHE A 103 -6.59 -23.20 17.92
C PHE A 103 -6.01 -22.25 16.91
N TRP A 104 -5.32 -22.80 15.93
CA TRP A 104 -4.91 -22.21 14.66
C TRP A 104 -6.15 -21.80 13.85
N ASP A 105 -6.71 -20.64 14.18
CA ASP A 105 -7.90 -20.11 13.50
C ASP A 105 -7.46 -19.47 12.19
N THR A 106 -7.52 -20.25 11.11
CA THR A 106 -7.25 -19.74 9.77
C THR A 106 -8.48 -18.99 9.27
N ARG A 107 -8.32 -17.70 9.02
CA ARG A 107 -9.31 -16.84 8.39
C ARG A 107 -8.65 -16.06 7.29
N ARG A 108 -9.21 -16.13 6.10
CA ARG A 108 -8.76 -15.34 4.96
C ARG A 108 -9.96 -14.89 4.15
N PHE A 109 -9.97 -13.62 3.78
CA PHE A 109 -10.97 -13.08 2.87
C PHE A 109 -10.25 -12.24 1.83
N THR A 110 -10.20 -12.72 0.60
CA THR A 110 -9.54 -12.03 -0.50
C THR A 110 -10.59 -11.59 -1.51
N LEU A 111 -10.56 -10.31 -1.87
CA LEU A 111 -11.44 -9.71 -2.85
C LEU A 111 -10.68 -9.43 -4.14
N SER A 112 -11.18 -9.95 -5.26
CA SER A 112 -10.76 -9.57 -6.60
C SER A 112 -11.85 -8.70 -7.21
N VAL A 113 -11.53 -7.46 -7.55
CA VAL A 113 -12.50 -6.45 -7.99
C VAL A 113 -12.11 -5.88 -9.34
N ARG A 114 -13.10 -5.75 -10.23
CA ARG A 114 -12.98 -5.02 -11.48
C ARG A 114 -13.92 -3.83 -11.43
N VAL A 115 -13.40 -2.65 -11.73
CA VAL A 115 -14.16 -1.39 -11.72
C VAL A 115 -13.98 -0.65 -13.04
N PRO A 116 -14.88 0.26 -13.42
CA PRO A 116 -14.57 1.22 -14.49
C PRO A 116 -13.29 2.00 -14.16
N ALA A 117 -12.37 2.11 -15.12
CA ALA A 117 -11.10 2.82 -14.93
C ALA A 117 -11.26 4.32 -14.61
N THR A 118 -12.46 4.87 -14.84
CA THR A 118 -12.82 6.26 -14.54
C THR A 118 -13.27 6.51 -13.10
N LEU A 119 -13.41 5.45 -12.29
CA LEU A 119 -13.83 5.60 -10.90
C LEU A 119 -12.66 6.02 -10.00
N ALA A 120 -12.95 6.94 -9.07
CA ALA A 120 -12.11 7.19 -7.91
C ALA A 120 -12.41 6.14 -6.84
N LEU A 121 -11.36 5.63 -6.19
CA LEU A 121 -11.49 4.63 -5.14
C LEU A 121 -11.11 5.20 -3.78
N ALA A 122 -11.86 4.85 -2.76
CA ALA A 122 -11.49 5.03 -1.35
C ALA A 122 -11.42 3.65 -0.69
N VAL A 123 -10.35 3.36 0.01
CA VAL A 123 -10.12 2.06 0.67
C VAL A 123 -9.79 2.28 2.14
N ASP A 124 -10.59 1.69 3.01
CA ASP A 124 -10.33 1.66 4.46
C ASP A 124 -10.04 0.21 4.85
N THR A 125 -8.81 -0.04 5.26
CA THR A 125 -8.38 -1.37 5.72
C THR A 125 -7.71 -1.29 7.09
N GLY A 126 -7.85 -2.34 7.88
CA GLY A 126 -7.13 -2.49 9.14
C GLY A 126 -5.76 -3.13 8.91
N SER A 127 -5.77 -4.38 8.44
CA SER A 127 -4.57 -5.20 8.24
C SER A 127 -4.58 -6.00 6.94
N GLY A 128 -5.57 -5.83 6.08
CA GLY A 128 -5.60 -6.46 4.76
C GLY A 128 -4.75 -5.67 3.77
N ASP A 129 -4.10 -6.37 2.86
CA ASP A 129 -3.27 -5.78 1.82
C ASP A 129 -4.12 -5.23 0.67
N VAL A 130 -3.62 -4.19 0.01
CA VAL A 130 -4.30 -3.52 -1.11
C VAL A 130 -3.40 -3.50 -2.34
N ASP A 131 -3.85 -4.11 -3.43
CA ASP A 131 -3.26 -4.01 -4.77
C ASP A 131 -4.26 -3.27 -5.68
N ALA A 132 -3.95 -2.02 -6.08
CA ALA A 132 -4.80 -1.17 -6.88
C ALA A 132 -4.14 -0.78 -8.20
N GLN A 133 -4.83 -1.03 -9.31
CA GLN A 133 -4.28 -0.81 -10.63
C GLN A 133 -5.25 -0.05 -11.55
N GLN A 134 -4.72 0.89 -12.35
CA GLN A 134 -5.40 1.55 -13.49
C GLN A 134 -6.74 2.23 -13.13
N VAL A 135 -6.81 2.92 -12.00
CA VAL A 135 -8.00 3.68 -11.59
C VAL A 135 -7.78 5.19 -11.71
N ALA A 136 -8.88 5.96 -11.68
CA ALA A 136 -8.81 7.41 -11.88
C ALA A 136 -8.09 8.12 -10.72
N ALA A 137 -8.37 7.74 -9.49
CA ALA A 137 -7.75 8.26 -8.27
C ALA A 137 -7.86 7.20 -7.16
N LEU A 138 -7.02 7.29 -6.15
CA LEU A 138 -6.98 6.34 -5.05
C LEU A 138 -6.76 7.07 -3.72
N ASP A 139 -7.59 6.78 -2.72
CA ASP A 139 -7.42 7.25 -1.34
C ASP A 139 -7.41 6.05 -0.41
N VAL A 140 -6.32 5.82 0.32
CA VAL A 140 -6.17 4.65 1.20
C VAL A 140 -5.90 5.08 2.63
N THR A 141 -6.65 4.49 3.54
CA THR A 141 -6.34 4.49 4.97
C THR A 141 -6.09 3.06 5.42
N SER A 142 -4.86 2.75 5.82
CA SER A 142 -4.45 1.43 6.29
C SER A 142 -3.86 1.51 7.70
N GLY A 143 -4.18 0.50 8.52
CA GLY A 143 -3.55 0.29 9.83
C GLY A 143 -2.17 -0.37 9.67
N SER A 144 -2.13 -1.60 9.16
CA SER A 144 -0.91 -2.42 9.08
C SER A 144 -0.80 -3.21 7.75
N GLY A 145 -1.79 -3.12 6.88
CA GLY A 145 -1.74 -3.77 5.56
C GLY A 145 -0.88 -3.00 4.58
N ASP A 146 -0.22 -3.69 3.69
CA ASP A 146 0.64 -3.13 2.67
C ASP A 146 -0.17 -2.62 1.47
N LEU A 147 0.36 -1.60 0.79
CA LEU A 147 -0.22 -1.01 -0.40
C LEU A 147 0.70 -1.15 -1.60
N SER A 148 0.19 -1.74 -2.67
CA SER A 148 0.78 -1.64 -4.01
C SER A 148 -0.18 -0.88 -4.92
N ALA A 149 0.25 0.21 -5.54
CA ALA A 149 -0.57 0.97 -6.49
C ALA A 149 0.19 1.26 -7.77
N HIS A 150 -0.43 0.94 -8.91
CA HIS A 150 0.20 1.12 -10.21
C HIS A 150 -0.75 1.75 -11.23
N GLY A 151 -0.27 2.73 -12.00
CA GLY A 151 -1.02 3.33 -13.10
C GLY A 151 -2.23 4.14 -12.64
N ILE A 152 -2.13 4.87 -11.53
CA ILE A 152 -3.21 5.73 -11.05
C ILE A 152 -3.20 7.04 -11.82
N ALA A 153 -4.28 7.33 -12.55
CA ALA A 153 -4.32 8.47 -13.46
C ALA A 153 -4.22 9.82 -12.74
N GLY A 154 -4.87 9.97 -11.61
CA GLY A 154 -4.92 11.19 -10.80
C GLY A 154 -4.14 11.08 -9.50
N ALA A 155 -4.66 11.71 -8.45
CA ALA A 155 -4.03 11.76 -7.15
C ALA A 155 -4.14 10.42 -6.40
N VAL A 156 -3.08 10.13 -5.64
CA VAL A 156 -3.06 9.09 -4.61
C VAL A 156 -2.97 9.78 -3.25
N GLY A 157 -4.00 9.59 -2.41
CA GLY A 157 -4.03 10.03 -1.02
C GLY A 157 -3.75 8.85 -0.10
N LEU A 158 -2.84 9.02 0.87
CA LEU A 158 -2.45 7.94 1.78
C LEU A 158 -2.46 8.39 3.24
N ARG A 159 -2.91 7.47 4.10
CA ARG A 159 -2.66 7.48 5.53
C ARG A 159 -2.34 6.07 5.96
N LEU A 160 -1.13 5.85 6.44
CA LEU A 160 -0.63 4.53 6.82
C LEU A 160 -0.25 4.49 8.30
N GLY A 161 -0.46 3.35 8.95
CA GLY A 161 0.09 3.07 10.29
C GLY A 161 1.47 2.45 10.19
N SER A 162 1.55 1.14 9.95
CA SER A 162 2.82 0.38 9.93
C SER A 162 3.01 -0.45 8.66
N GLY A 163 2.06 -0.45 7.74
CA GLY A 163 2.20 -1.12 6.44
C GLY A 163 3.02 -0.29 5.48
N ASP A 164 3.68 -0.93 4.54
CA ASP A 164 4.49 -0.30 3.51
C ASP A 164 3.67 0.10 2.29
N ALA A 165 4.13 1.11 1.54
CA ALA A 165 3.50 1.52 0.30
C ALA A 165 4.49 1.58 -0.86
N GLN A 166 4.15 0.88 -1.95
CA GLN A 166 4.87 0.94 -3.21
C GLN A 166 3.96 1.52 -4.30
N LEU A 167 4.33 2.68 -4.82
CA LEU A 167 3.55 3.44 -5.79
C LEU A 167 4.33 3.62 -7.07
N THR A 168 3.70 3.35 -8.21
CA THR A 168 4.37 3.44 -9.51
C THR A 168 3.44 4.04 -10.56
N ASP A 169 3.92 4.97 -11.38
CA ASP A 169 3.14 5.60 -12.46
C ASP A 169 1.87 6.30 -11.96
N ILE A 170 1.99 7.18 -10.99
CA ILE A 170 0.86 7.91 -10.40
C ILE A 170 0.80 9.38 -10.85
N GLY A 171 -0.38 10.01 -10.70
CA GLY A 171 -0.56 11.42 -11.04
C GLY A 171 0.14 12.34 -10.06
N SER A 172 -0.19 12.25 -8.78
CA SER A 172 0.43 12.98 -7.67
C SER A 172 0.27 12.20 -6.38
N LEU A 173 1.05 12.54 -5.34
CA LEU A 173 0.98 11.90 -4.03
C LEU A 173 0.65 12.92 -2.93
N ASP A 174 -0.34 12.58 -2.10
CA ASP A 174 -0.66 13.25 -0.84
C ASP A 174 -0.58 12.24 0.32
N LEU A 175 0.63 12.07 0.88
CA LEU A 175 0.87 11.25 2.05
C LEU A 175 0.56 12.06 3.31
N ARG A 176 -0.60 11.86 3.91
CA ARG A 176 -1.07 12.59 5.10
C ARG A 176 -0.31 12.20 6.37
N GLY A 177 0.43 11.11 6.34
CA GLY A 177 1.33 10.64 7.38
C GLY A 177 1.47 9.12 7.37
N THR A 178 2.60 8.66 7.88
CA THR A 178 2.87 7.25 8.18
C THR A 178 3.47 7.12 9.58
N GLY A 179 3.23 5.99 10.23
CA GLY A 179 3.85 5.67 11.52
C GLY A 179 5.25 5.10 11.33
N SER A 180 5.35 3.81 10.99
CA SER A 180 6.62 3.09 10.84
C SER A 180 6.74 2.40 9.48
N GLY A 181 5.73 2.49 8.63
CA GLY A 181 5.77 1.90 7.29
C GLY A 181 6.56 2.76 6.32
N ASP A 182 7.26 2.12 5.42
CA ASP A 182 8.05 2.76 4.37
C ASP A 182 7.16 3.15 3.19
N VAL A 183 7.47 4.28 2.55
CA VAL A 183 6.76 4.73 1.35
C VAL A 183 7.75 4.94 0.23
N HIS A 184 7.57 4.20 -0.85
CA HIS A 184 8.35 4.37 -2.06
C HIS A 184 7.43 4.74 -3.23
N ALA A 185 7.71 5.89 -3.88
CA ALA A 185 6.96 6.34 -5.05
C ALA A 185 7.89 6.63 -6.22
N GLU A 186 7.60 6.00 -7.34
CA GLU A 186 8.38 6.09 -8.58
C GLU A 186 7.50 6.56 -9.75
N ARG A 187 8.03 7.40 -10.62
CA ARG A 187 7.33 7.99 -11.78
C ARG A 187 6.04 8.71 -11.39
N VAL A 188 6.20 9.71 -10.51
CA VAL A 188 5.13 10.62 -10.12
C VAL A 188 5.07 11.80 -11.09
N ARG A 189 3.97 11.95 -11.85
CA ARG A 189 3.86 12.99 -12.88
C ARG A 189 3.77 14.42 -12.33
N GLY A 190 3.14 14.59 -11.19
CA GLY A 190 2.91 15.88 -10.51
C GLY A 190 3.71 16.01 -9.22
N ASP A 191 3.13 16.71 -8.26
CA ASP A 191 3.76 16.98 -6.98
C ASP A 191 3.63 15.82 -6.00
N VAL A 192 4.59 15.75 -5.08
CA VAL A 192 4.57 14.92 -3.88
C VAL A 192 4.44 15.82 -2.66
N ARG A 193 3.42 15.59 -1.84
CA ARG A 193 3.28 16.17 -0.50
C ARG A 193 3.29 15.05 0.52
N ALA A 194 4.19 15.14 1.47
CA ALA A 194 4.27 14.19 2.57
C ALA A 194 4.18 14.92 3.92
N GLY A 195 3.22 14.52 4.73
CA GLY A 195 3.11 14.93 6.13
C GLY A 195 4.28 14.37 6.95
N HIS A 196 4.06 14.19 8.25
CA HIS A 196 5.10 13.60 9.10
C HIS A 196 5.11 12.09 8.99
N SER A 197 6.33 11.52 8.84
CA SER A 197 6.62 10.11 9.09
C SER A 197 7.21 9.93 10.50
N GLY A 198 6.87 8.82 11.16
CA GLY A 198 7.50 8.45 12.43
C GLY A 198 8.91 7.89 12.23
N SER A 199 9.01 6.60 11.89
CA SER A 199 10.27 5.89 11.70
C SER A 199 10.40 5.26 10.31
N GLY A 200 9.37 5.32 9.49
CA GLY A 200 9.40 4.78 8.13
C GLY A 200 10.16 5.70 7.18
N ASP A 201 10.82 5.09 6.21
CA ASP A 201 11.59 5.77 5.19
C ASP A 201 10.70 6.30 4.06
N LEU A 202 11.07 7.44 3.49
CA LEU A 202 10.39 8.07 2.38
C LEU A 202 11.29 8.13 1.15
N GLY A 203 10.95 7.36 0.12
CA GLY A 203 11.69 7.30 -1.15
C GLY A 203 10.87 7.85 -2.30
N PHE A 204 11.41 8.83 -3.05
CA PHE A 204 10.78 9.42 -4.22
C PHE A 204 11.73 9.43 -5.40
N GLU A 205 11.29 8.91 -6.55
CA GLU A 205 12.11 8.83 -7.76
C GLU A 205 11.31 9.22 -9.01
N ASP A 206 11.95 9.93 -9.93
CA ASP A 206 11.36 10.48 -11.18
C ASP A 206 10.06 11.27 -10.90
N VAL A 207 10.20 12.40 -10.20
CA VAL A 207 9.09 13.29 -9.85
C VAL A 207 9.01 14.45 -10.82
N GLY A 208 7.89 14.53 -11.55
CA GLY A 208 7.64 15.57 -12.55
C GLY A 208 7.33 16.95 -11.97
N GLY A 209 6.90 17.03 -10.70
CA GLY A 209 6.63 18.24 -9.95
C GLY A 209 7.63 18.51 -8.83
N SER A 210 7.18 19.12 -7.76
CA SER A 210 7.96 19.41 -6.56
C SER A 210 7.69 18.37 -5.46
N ILE A 211 8.65 18.22 -4.54
CA ILE A 211 8.53 17.41 -3.34
C ILE A 211 8.49 18.34 -2.13
N ASP A 212 7.49 18.18 -1.28
CA ASP A 212 7.33 18.89 -0.01
C ASP A 212 7.09 17.86 1.10
N VAL A 213 8.08 17.67 1.98
CA VAL A 213 8.03 16.76 3.11
C VAL A 213 8.02 17.57 4.40
N ALA A 214 7.00 17.44 5.22
CA ALA A 214 6.93 18.14 6.51
C ALA A 214 8.04 17.69 7.47
N GLY A 215 8.37 16.40 7.47
CA GLY A 215 9.52 15.86 8.22
C GLY A 215 9.38 14.39 8.58
N THR A 216 10.47 13.85 9.15
CA THR A 216 10.51 12.50 9.72
C THR A 216 11.04 12.51 11.14
N GLY A 217 10.67 11.51 11.94
CA GLY A 217 11.29 11.27 13.25
C GLY A 217 12.67 10.64 13.10
N SER A 218 12.72 9.37 12.68
CA SER A 218 13.95 8.59 12.54
C SER A 218 14.15 7.98 11.15
N GLY A 219 13.12 8.04 10.30
CA GLY A 219 13.20 7.51 8.94
C GLY A 219 14.01 8.41 8.02
N ASP A 220 14.63 7.82 7.01
CA ASP A 220 15.41 8.51 6.00
C ASP A 220 14.51 9.09 4.91
N ILE A 221 14.97 10.19 4.28
CA ILE A 221 14.32 10.77 3.12
C ILE A 221 15.26 10.66 1.92
N SER A 222 14.81 10.00 0.86
CA SER A 222 15.54 9.98 -0.41
C SER A 222 14.70 10.59 -1.54
N ALA A 223 15.31 11.52 -2.30
CA ALA A 223 14.68 12.12 -3.47
C ALA A 223 15.65 12.11 -4.66
N ARG A 224 15.22 11.52 -5.78
CA ARG A 224 16.02 11.40 -6.99
C ARG A 224 15.25 11.87 -8.22
N ASP A 225 15.93 12.56 -9.13
CA ASP A 225 15.41 12.98 -10.44
C ASP A 225 14.10 13.78 -10.32
N VAL A 226 14.18 14.94 -9.63
CA VAL A 226 13.05 15.84 -9.35
C VAL A 226 13.10 17.04 -10.29
N ARG A 227 12.02 17.28 -11.04
CA ARG A 227 11.95 18.43 -11.98
C ARG A 227 11.62 19.75 -11.29
N GLY A 228 10.93 19.71 -10.17
CA GLY A 228 10.60 20.88 -9.35
C GLY A 228 11.61 21.14 -8.24
N ASN A 229 11.11 21.73 -7.17
CA ASN A 229 11.87 21.98 -5.94
C ASN A 229 11.76 20.80 -4.98
N VAL A 230 12.73 20.66 -4.08
CA VAL A 230 12.67 19.76 -2.93
C VAL A 230 12.70 20.58 -1.65
N HIS A 231 11.67 20.46 -0.85
CA HIS A 231 11.56 21.02 0.48
C HIS A 231 11.40 19.91 1.52
N VAL A 232 12.27 19.91 2.52
CA VAL A 232 12.19 19.05 3.70
C VAL A 232 12.15 19.94 4.93
N GLY A 233 11.08 19.87 5.72
CA GLY A 233 10.90 20.71 6.89
C GLY A 233 11.87 20.36 7.99
N ALA A 234 11.72 19.20 8.63
CA ALA A 234 12.63 18.78 9.69
C ALA A 234 12.79 17.26 9.75
N THR A 235 14.00 16.79 10.03
CA THR A 235 14.26 15.38 10.36
C THR A 235 14.85 15.27 11.77
N GLY A 236 14.50 14.20 12.49
CA GLY A 236 15.10 13.94 13.81
C GLY A 236 16.47 13.28 13.65
N SER A 237 16.51 11.96 13.46
CA SER A 237 17.75 11.19 13.34
C SER A 237 17.98 10.59 11.95
N GLY A 238 17.00 10.69 11.06
CA GLY A 238 17.10 10.16 9.69
C GLY A 238 17.93 11.05 8.79
N ASP A 239 18.56 10.44 7.81
CA ASP A 239 19.37 11.11 6.79
C ASP A 239 18.51 11.67 5.65
N VAL A 240 19.00 12.72 4.99
CA VAL A 240 18.40 13.31 3.80
C VAL A 240 19.33 13.13 2.62
N VAL A 241 18.93 12.32 1.63
CA VAL A 241 19.72 12.04 0.43
C VAL A 241 19.00 12.57 -0.81
N VAL A 242 19.54 13.60 -1.47
CA VAL A 242 18.90 14.26 -2.60
C VAL A 242 19.82 14.30 -3.81
N SER A 243 19.30 13.93 -4.99
CA SER A 243 20.10 14.01 -6.23
C SER A 243 19.24 14.32 -7.46
N GLY A 244 19.84 15.00 -8.46
CA GLY A 244 19.17 15.26 -9.74
C GLY A 244 17.99 16.23 -9.63
N VAL A 245 18.11 17.34 -8.87
CA VAL A 245 17.05 18.34 -8.70
C VAL A 245 17.19 19.48 -9.68
N ALA A 246 16.18 19.73 -10.51
CA ALA A 246 16.20 20.84 -11.46
C ALA A 246 15.86 22.20 -10.81
N GLY A 247 15.13 22.21 -9.71
CA GLY A 247 14.80 23.39 -8.91
C GLY A 247 15.73 23.59 -7.72
N ASN A 248 15.18 24.17 -6.66
CA ASN A 248 15.90 24.47 -5.42
C ASN A 248 15.80 23.32 -4.43
N LEU A 249 16.79 23.19 -3.56
CA LEU A 249 16.77 22.32 -2.38
C LEU A 249 16.72 23.17 -1.11
N THR A 250 15.74 22.91 -0.26
CA THR A 250 15.64 23.54 1.07
C THR A 250 15.43 22.44 2.11
N VAL A 251 16.30 22.40 3.12
CA VAL A 251 16.13 21.57 4.31
C VAL A 251 16.07 22.48 5.52
N GLY A 252 15.01 22.39 6.31
CA GLY A 252 14.77 23.31 7.43
C GLY A 252 15.64 23.00 8.62
N ALA A 253 15.61 21.76 9.10
CA ALA A 253 16.39 21.32 10.27
C ALA A 253 16.72 19.83 10.20
N THR A 254 17.87 19.44 10.74
CA THR A 254 18.21 18.05 11.03
C THR A 254 18.68 17.95 12.48
N GLY A 255 18.26 16.87 13.17
CA GLY A 255 18.78 16.57 14.50
C GLY A 255 20.17 15.91 14.41
N SER A 256 20.19 14.57 14.39
CA SER A 256 21.46 13.81 14.32
C SER A 256 21.79 13.27 12.94
N GLY A 257 20.85 13.35 11.99
CA GLY A 257 21.03 12.84 10.64
C GLY A 257 21.91 13.72 9.76
N ASP A 258 22.45 13.13 8.71
CA ASP A 258 23.29 13.78 7.72
C ASP A 258 22.48 14.24 6.50
N ILE A 259 22.95 15.30 5.84
CA ILE A 259 22.38 15.77 4.57
C ILE A 259 23.38 15.52 3.46
N HIS A 260 23.04 14.68 2.51
CA HIS A 260 23.82 14.40 1.32
C HIS A 260 23.07 14.89 0.08
N TYR A 261 23.66 15.78 -0.68
CA TYR A 261 23.05 16.24 -1.93
C TYR A 261 24.08 16.35 -3.07
N ARG A 262 23.59 16.15 -4.29
CA ARG A 262 24.38 16.31 -5.52
C ARG A 262 23.47 16.68 -6.68
N ASP A 263 24.04 17.29 -7.70
CA ASP A 263 23.35 17.62 -8.96
C ASP A 263 22.06 18.44 -8.75
N VAL A 264 22.12 19.47 -7.90
CA VAL A 264 21.06 20.47 -7.72
C VAL A 264 21.36 21.68 -8.58
N LYS A 265 20.45 22.02 -9.52
CA LYS A 265 20.66 23.13 -10.47
C LYS A 265 20.28 24.49 -9.89
N GLY A 266 19.36 24.54 -8.93
CA GLY A 266 18.91 25.76 -8.28
C GLY A 266 19.71 26.09 -7.02
N ALA A 267 19.15 26.96 -6.18
CA ALA A 267 19.75 27.34 -4.90
C ALA A 267 19.62 26.19 -3.88
N VAL A 268 20.67 26.04 -3.04
CA VAL A 268 20.69 25.08 -1.94
C VAL A 268 20.70 25.84 -0.63
N SER A 269 19.72 25.55 0.24
CA SER A 269 19.61 26.08 1.61
C SER A 269 19.47 24.91 2.57
N VAL A 270 20.54 24.59 3.28
CA VAL A 270 20.57 23.49 4.24
C VAL A 270 21.16 23.99 5.57
N PRO A 271 20.78 23.43 6.72
CA PRO A 271 21.39 23.78 8.00
C PRO A 271 22.90 23.59 7.95
N GLN A 272 23.66 24.55 8.48
CA GLN A 272 25.08 24.35 8.72
C GLN A 272 25.24 23.52 9.97
N ARG A 273 26.07 22.49 9.93
CA ARG A 273 26.47 21.80 11.17
C ARG A 273 27.08 22.83 12.10
N GLY A 274 26.48 23.06 13.25
CA GLY A 274 27.13 23.78 14.33
C GLY A 274 28.32 22.94 14.81
N ASP A 275 29.52 23.53 14.81
CA ASP A 275 30.73 22.94 15.37
C ASP A 275 30.54 22.66 16.87
#